data_2466eec0108ecc3106435ccdb79d9137
#
_entry.id   2466eec0108ecc3106435ccdb79d9137
#
_cell.length_a   1.000
_cell.length_b   1.000
_cell.length_c   1.000
_cell.angle_alpha   90.00
_cell.angle_beta   90.00
_cell.angle_gamma   90.00
#
_symmetry.space_group_name_H-M   'P 1'
#
loop_
_entity.id
_entity.type
_entity.pdbx_description
1 polymer ?
#
loop_
_entity_poly.entity_id
_entity_poly.type
_entity_poly.pdbx_seq_one_letter_code
_entity_poly.pdbx_strand_id
1 'polypeptide(L)'
;MFGGTFAPLGWLPADGRLLSIDEYDTLFNLIGTTYGGDGQQTFALPDLQGRVPVHMGQGPGLQQNYVVGERAGAEEVTLNGQQLPQHGHAMLASTGPGGSPNPGGNVIGSPPAVTLFKREVPEKALAASMVLPFGGNQPHENRMPYLTITYIIAIAGIYPSPS
;
A
#
# COMPACT_ATOMS: atom_id res chain seq x y z
N MET A 1 -3.06 -2.63 -24.86
CA MET A 1 -4.31 -2.23 -24.18
C MET A 1 -5.47 -2.35 -25.16
N PHE A 2 -6.62 -2.80 -24.69
CA PHE A 2 -7.80 -3.05 -25.53
C PHE A 2 -9.07 -2.63 -24.78
N GLY A 3 -9.91 -1.82 -25.42
CA GLY A 3 -11.12 -1.27 -24.79
C GLY A 3 -12.34 -2.21 -24.85
N GLY A 4 -12.21 -3.41 -25.42
CA GLY A 4 -13.30 -4.38 -25.53
C GLY A 4 -13.36 -5.33 -24.32
N THR A 5 -14.47 -6.06 -24.20
CA THR A 5 -14.74 -6.99 -23.10
C THR A 5 -14.23 -8.41 -23.35
N PHE A 6 -13.71 -8.72 -24.54
CA PHE A 6 -13.14 -10.02 -24.90
C PHE A 6 -11.87 -9.82 -25.75
N ALA A 7 -10.95 -10.76 -25.68
CA ALA A 7 -9.75 -10.75 -26.53
C ALA A 7 -10.09 -11.18 -27.96
N PRO A 8 -9.64 -10.46 -29.00
CA PRO A 8 -9.80 -10.86 -30.39
C PRO A 8 -9.08 -12.19 -30.70
N LEU A 9 -9.42 -12.80 -31.82
CA LEU A 9 -8.73 -14.01 -32.32
C LEU A 9 -7.21 -13.77 -32.42
N GLY A 10 -6.41 -14.71 -31.95
CA GLY A 10 -4.95 -14.59 -31.87
C GLY A 10 -4.42 -13.81 -30.67
N TRP A 11 -5.29 -13.44 -29.72
CA TRP A 11 -4.93 -12.73 -28.49
C TRP A 11 -5.55 -13.39 -27.28
N LEU A 12 -4.90 -13.31 -26.14
CA LEU A 12 -5.44 -13.70 -24.83
C LEU A 12 -5.36 -12.55 -23.82
N PRO A 13 -6.25 -12.51 -22.84
CA PRO A 13 -6.14 -11.51 -21.76
C PRO A 13 -4.92 -11.81 -20.87
N ALA A 14 -4.28 -10.76 -20.38
CA ALA A 14 -3.16 -10.82 -19.45
C ALA A 14 -3.71 -10.95 -18.01
N ASP A 15 -4.25 -12.12 -17.67
CA ASP A 15 -4.95 -12.45 -16.44
C ASP A 15 -4.25 -13.55 -15.60
N GLY A 16 -3.00 -13.86 -15.95
CA GLY A 16 -2.19 -14.81 -15.18
C GLY A 16 -2.51 -16.29 -15.45
N ARG A 17 -3.36 -16.61 -16.44
CA ARG A 17 -3.71 -17.99 -16.74
C ARG A 17 -2.52 -18.84 -17.17
N LEU A 18 -2.59 -20.11 -16.87
CA LEU A 18 -1.63 -21.10 -17.34
C LEU A 18 -1.97 -21.53 -18.78
N LEU A 19 -0.95 -21.65 -19.59
CA LEU A 19 -1.02 -22.15 -20.98
C LEU A 19 -0.15 -23.40 -21.12
N SER A 20 -0.55 -24.30 -22.03
CA SER A 20 0.25 -25.47 -22.43
C SER A 20 1.45 -25.03 -23.27
N ILE A 21 2.64 -25.54 -22.95
CA ILE A 21 3.86 -25.29 -23.72
C ILE A 21 3.73 -25.91 -25.12
N ASP A 22 3.13 -27.09 -25.24
CA ASP A 22 2.96 -27.77 -26.54
C ASP A 22 2.06 -26.99 -27.51
N GLU A 23 1.08 -26.25 -27.00
CA GLU A 23 0.15 -25.46 -27.81
C GLU A 23 0.70 -24.07 -28.14
N TYR A 24 1.51 -23.49 -27.24
CA TYR A 24 2.01 -22.10 -27.33
C TYR A 24 3.54 -22.04 -27.21
N ASP A 25 4.24 -22.96 -27.88
CA ASP A 25 5.69 -23.10 -27.82
C ASP A 25 6.46 -21.84 -28.17
N THR A 26 6.01 -21.13 -29.20
CA THR A 26 6.61 -19.88 -29.68
C THR A 26 6.53 -18.78 -28.61
N LEU A 27 5.39 -18.66 -27.92
CA LEU A 27 5.22 -17.70 -26.83
C LEU A 27 6.03 -18.11 -25.59
N PHE A 28 6.08 -19.43 -25.30
CA PHE A 28 6.91 -19.95 -24.22
C PHE A 28 8.40 -19.64 -24.45
N ASN A 29 8.90 -19.82 -25.68
CA ASN A 29 10.28 -19.47 -26.03
C ASN A 29 10.60 -17.98 -25.81
N LEU A 30 9.60 -17.11 -25.88
CA LEU A 30 9.77 -15.66 -25.68
C LEU A 30 9.75 -15.24 -24.22
N ILE A 31 8.77 -15.73 -23.43
CA ILE A 31 8.54 -15.26 -22.06
C ILE A 31 8.93 -16.27 -20.96
N GLY A 32 9.10 -17.56 -21.33
CA GLY A 32 9.47 -18.62 -20.40
C GLY A 32 8.51 -18.72 -19.22
N THR A 33 9.06 -19.00 -18.05
CA THR A 33 8.34 -19.07 -16.75
C THR A 33 8.42 -17.76 -15.96
N THR A 34 8.74 -16.64 -16.60
CA THR A 34 8.90 -15.33 -15.95
C THR A 34 7.69 -14.93 -15.10
N TYR A 35 6.48 -15.32 -15.52
CA TYR A 35 5.24 -15.01 -14.83
C TYR A 35 4.65 -16.21 -14.06
N GLY A 36 5.26 -17.41 -14.14
CA GLY A 36 4.86 -18.63 -13.46
C GLY A 36 4.74 -19.83 -14.38
N GLY A 37 4.19 -20.92 -13.85
CA GLY A 37 4.11 -22.22 -14.52
C GLY A 37 5.24 -23.16 -14.05
N ASP A 38 5.18 -24.45 -14.49
CA ASP A 38 6.16 -25.47 -14.13
C ASP A 38 7.36 -25.54 -15.10
N GLY A 39 7.27 -24.90 -16.28
CA GLY A 39 8.30 -24.90 -17.29
C GLY A 39 8.53 -26.24 -17.99
N GLN A 40 7.67 -27.23 -17.72
CA GLN A 40 7.70 -28.58 -18.35
C GLN A 40 6.46 -28.81 -19.19
N GLN A 41 5.29 -28.50 -18.68
CA GLN A 41 4.00 -28.64 -19.37
C GLN A 41 3.28 -27.31 -19.49
N THR A 42 3.52 -26.38 -18.55
CA THR A 42 2.79 -25.13 -18.45
C THR A 42 3.71 -23.92 -18.21
N PHE A 43 3.24 -22.77 -18.66
CA PHE A 43 3.76 -21.44 -18.32
C PHE A 43 2.59 -20.48 -18.09
N ALA A 44 2.83 -19.38 -17.35
CA ALA A 44 1.80 -18.38 -17.06
C ALA A 44 1.93 -17.14 -17.95
N LEU A 45 0.80 -16.57 -18.29
CA LEU A 45 0.73 -15.20 -18.82
C LEU A 45 0.94 -14.15 -17.73
N PRO A 46 1.35 -12.92 -18.07
CA PRO A 46 1.34 -11.81 -17.14
C PRO A 46 -0.04 -11.62 -16.52
N ASP A 47 -0.10 -11.37 -15.23
CA ASP A 47 -1.31 -11.00 -14.51
C ASP A 47 -1.29 -9.48 -14.26
N LEU A 48 -2.10 -8.74 -15.01
CA LEU A 48 -2.25 -7.28 -14.88
C LEU A 48 -3.56 -6.87 -14.22
N GLN A 49 -4.29 -7.82 -13.61
CA GLN A 49 -5.52 -7.54 -12.87
C GLN A 49 -5.18 -6.74 -11.60
N GLY A 50 -5.75 -5.55 -11.46
CA GLY A 50 -5.46 -4.65 -10.34
C GLY A 50 -4.03 -4.07 -10.30
N ARG A 51 -3.28 -4.14 -11.42
CA ARG A 51 -1.87 -3.73 -11.48
C ARG A 51 -1.61 -2.70 -12.57
N VAL A 52 -0.69 -1.81 -12.29
CA VAL A 52 -0.13 -0.85 -13.25
C VAL A 52 1.15 -1.45 -13.83
N PRO A 53 1.31 -1.55 -15.15
CA PRO A 53 2.57 -1.99 -15.75
C PRO A 53 3.66 -0.93 -15.54
N VAL A 54 4.84 -1.40 -15.14
CA VAL A 54 6.03 -0.58 -14.94
C VAL A 54 7.15 -1.11 -15.83
N HIS A 55 7.96 -0.22 -16.41
CA HIS A 55 9.09 -0.63 -17.24
C HIS A 55 10.22 -1.21 -16.37
N MET A 56 10.85 -2.30 -16.85
CA MET A 56 12.00 -2.91 -16.19
C MET A 56 13.20 -1.97 -16.14
N GLY A 57 14.08 -2.16 -15.16
CA GLY A 57 15.30 -1.39 -14.99
C GLY A 57 15.22 -0.33 -13.90
N GLN A 58 16.30 0.41 -13.75
CA GLN A 58 16.40 1.49 -12.77
C GLN A 58 16.45 2.83 -13.52
N GLY A 59 15.41 3.65 -13.33
CA GLY A 59 15.37 5.01 -13.88
C GLY A 59 16.35 5.96 -13.20
N PRO A 60 16.82 7.02 -13.87
CA PRO A 60 17.68 8.03 -13.27
C PRO A 60 17.05 8.63 -12.00
N GLY A 61 17.77 8.61 -10.89
CA GLY A 61 17.30 9.15 -9.59
C GLY A 61 16.34 8.23 -8.80
N LEU A 62 15.97 7.06 -9.33
CA LEU A 62 15.19 6.07 -8.61
C LEU A 62 16.09 5.10 -7.84
N GLN A 63 15.65 4.70 -6.65
CA GLN A 63 16.36 3.71 -5.83
C GLN A 63 16.02 2.27 -6.21
N GLN A 64 14.82 2.05 -6.75
CA GLN A 64 14.32 0.73 -7.11
C GLN A 64 14.76 0.32 -8.50
N ASN A 65 15.31 -0.89 -8.62
CA ASN A 65 15.56 -1.57 -9.90
C ASN A 65 14.45 -2.61 -10.11
N TYR A 66 13.64 -2.43 -11.13
CA TYR A 66 12.52 -3.30 -11.45
C TYR A 66 12.95 -4.46 -12.34
N VAL A 67 12.57 -5.67 -11.98
CA VAL A 67 12.86 -6.89 -12.73
C VAL A 67 11.60 -7.38 -13.45
N VAL A 68 11.75 -7.91 -14.67
CA VAL A 68 10.61 -8.47 -15.43
C VAL A 68 9.93 -9.57 -14.61
N GLY A 69 8.60 -9.52 -14.51
CA GLY A 69 7.80 -10.45 -13.71
C GLY A 69 7.65 -10.07 -12.24
N GLU A 70 8.40 -9.07 -11.75
CA GLU A 70 8.28 -8.59 -10.37
C GLU A 70 6.87 -8.01 -10.10
N ARG A 71 6.32 -8.32 -8.93
CA ARG A 71 5.01 -7.83 -8.47
C ARG A 71 5.14 -7.24 -7.08
N ALA A 72 4.63 -6.03 -6.89
CA ALA A 72 4.66 -5.33 -5.61
C ALA A 72 3.45 -4.39 -5.47
N GLY A 73 3.35 -3.76 -4.29
CA GLY A 73 2.30 -2.82 -3.97
C GLY A 73 1.15 -3.44 -3.19
N ALA A 74 0.25 -2.58 -2.69
CA ALA A 74 -0.94 -2.95 -1.94
C ALA A 74 -2.09 -2.01 -2.32
N GLU A 75 -3.28 -2.56 -2.45
CA GLU A 75 -4.51 -1.79 -2.73
C GLU A 75 -5.06 -1.09 -1.49
N GLU A 76 -4.80 -1.65 -0.31
CA GLU A 76 -5.21 -1.10 0.98
C GLU A 76 -4.02 -1.09 1.95
N VAL A 77 -3.96 -0.08 2.80
CA VAL A 77 -2.92 0.07 3.82
C VAL A 77 -3.55 0.43 5.16
N THR A 78 -3.17 -0.32 6.20
CA THR A 78 -3.46 0.04 7.59
C THR A 78 -2.21 0.67 8.21
N LEU A 79 -2.33 1.91 8.65
CA LEU A 79 -1.22 2.61 9.29
C LEU A 79 -0.91 2.02 10.68
N ASN A 80 0.36 1.84 10.97
CA ASN A 80 0.86 1.52 12.30
C ASN A 80 1.56 2.73 12.94
N GLY A 81 1.87 2.64 14.24
CA GLY A 81 2.46 3.74 14.98
C GLY A 81 3.82 4.23 14.45
N GLN A 82 4.57 3.39 13.74
CA GLN A 82 5.87 3.75 13.16
C GLN A 82 5.73 4.51 11.82
N GLN A 83 4.57 4.39 11.19
CA GLN A 83 4.27 5.07 9.90
C GLN A 83 3.65 6.45 10.11
N LEU A 84 3.27 6.78 11.35
CA LEU A 84 2.78 8.11 11.71
C LEU A 84 3.96 9.05 11.97
N PRO A 85 3.93 10.29 11.46
CA PRO A 85 4.91 11.30 11.83
C PRO A 85 4.95 11.49 13.35
N GLN A 86 6.14 11.69 13.90
CA GLN A 86 6.27 12.02 15.32
C GLN A 86 5.56 13.35 15.59
N HIS A 87 4.61 13.34 16.46
CA HIS A 87 3.85 14.52 16.86
C HIS A 87 3.55 14.48 18.35
N GLY A 88 3.17 15.65 18.95
CA GLY A 88 2.79 15.78 20.35
C GLY A 88 1.65 16.77 20.50
N HIS A 89 0.93 16.64 21.61
CA HIS A 89 -0.13 17.55 21.99
C HIS A 89 0.30 18.31 23.25
N ALA A 90 0.24 19.64 23.21
CA ALA A 90 0.52 20.45 24.39
C ALA A 90 -0.66 20.35 25.37
N MET A 91 -0.37 20.04 26.62
CA MET A 91 -1.33 20.21 27.71
C MET A 91 -1.30 21.69 28.14
N LEU A 92 -2.38 22.41 27.84
CA LEU A 92 -2.49 23.83 28.14
C LEU A 92 -2.93 24.06 29.59
N ALA A 93 -2.35 25.06 30.25
CA ALA A 93 -2.71 25.50 31.58
C ALA A 93 -2.70 27.04 31.63
N SER A 94 -3.42 27.61 32.58
CA SER A 94 -3.44 29.06 32.86
C SER A 94 -2.60 29.38 34.10
N THR A 95 -1.93 30.50 34.10
CA THR A 95 -1.26 31.04 35.32
C THR A 95 -2.24 31.76 36.27
N GLY A 96 -3.48 31.98 35.83
CA GLY A 96 -4.52 32.54 36.65
C GLY A 96 -5.15 31.57 37.62
N PRO A 97 -5.80 32.04 38.70
CA PRO A 97 -6.48 31.20 39.68
C PRO A 97 -7.65 30.44 39.01
N GLY A 98 -7.84 29.17 39.40
CA GLY A 98 -9.00 28.39 38.98
C GLY A 98 -10.29 28.96 39.58
N GLY A 99 -11.33 29.10 38.74
CA GLY A 99 -12.64 29.64 39.14
C GLY A 99 -13.83 28.69 38.94
N SER A 100 -13.60 27.49 38.41
CA SER A 100 -14.66 26.52 38.15
C SER A 100 -14.25 25.10 38.51
N PRO A 101 -15.13 24.33 39.17
CA PRO A 101 -14.92 22.88 39.38
C PRO A 101 -15.21 22.04 38.14
N ASN A 102 -15.78 22.61 37.07
CA ASN A 102 -16.14 21.89 35.86
C ASN A 102 -14.99 21.98 34.84
N PRO A 103 -14.44 20.84 34.37
CA PRO A 103 -13.40 20.82 33.34
C PRO A 103 -13.88 21.17 31.95
N GLY A 104 -15.18 21.09 31.66
CA GLY A 104 -15.75 21.32 30.34
C GLY A 104 -15.53 22.76 29.86
N GLY A 105 -14.75 22.94 28.77
CA GLY A 105 -14.42 24.25 28.20
C GLY A 105 -13.43 25.09 29.02
N ASN A 106 -12.79 24.51 30.04
CA ASN A 106 -11.83 25.16 30.93
C ASN A 106 -10.44 24.52 30.82
N VAL A 107 -9.40 25.25 31.20
CA VAL A 107 -8.03 24.78 31.32
C VAL A 107 -7.65 24.72 32.82
N ILE A 108 -6.62 23.93 33.12
CA ILE A 108 -6.08 23.86 34.48
C ILE A 108 -5.55 25.23 34.89
N GLY A 109 -6.06 25.78 36.00
CA GLY A 109 -5.58 27.04 36.56
C GLY A 109 -4.45 26.82 37.59
N SER A 110 -3.77 27.90 37.97
CA SER A 110 -2.77 27.88 39.03
C SER A 110 -3.43 28.23 40.35
N PRO A 111 -3.65 27.29 41.28
CA PRO A 111 -4.23 27.60 42.57
C PRO A 111 -3.18 28.29 43.46
N PRO A 112 -3.51 29.45 44.08
CA PRO A 112 -2.54 30.23 44.84
C PRO A 112 -2.06 29.58 46.16
N ALA A 113 -2.75 28.54 46.63
CA ALA A 113 -2.47 27.89 47.91
C ALA A 113 -2.13 26.38 47.81
N VAL A 114 -2.03 25.82 46.62
CA VAL A 114 -1.79 24.39 46.39
C VAL A 114 -0.57 24.17 45.52
N THR A 115 0.43 23.45 46.01
CA THR A 115 1.56 23.01 45.22
C THR A 115 1.16 21.72 44.47
N LEU A 116 0.90 21.82 43.15
CA LEU A 116 0.42 20.70 42.32
C LEU A 116 1.54 19.80 41.84
N PHE A 117 2.79 20.27 41.82
CA PHE A 117 3.91 19.53 41.24
C PHE A 117 4.96 19.19 42.27
N LYS A 118 5.40 17.94 42.31
CA LYS A 118 6.47 17.43 43.14
C LYS A 118 7.59 16.87 42.29
N ARG A 119 8.84 17.17 42.64
CA ARG A 119 10.00 16.62 41.92
C ARG A 119 10.34 15.24 42.51
N GLU A 120 9.62 14.23 42.04
CA GLU A 120 9.81 12.82 42.44
C GLU A 120 9.65 11.90 41.23
N VAL A 121 10.14 10.67 41.36
CA VAL A 121 9.86 9.61 40.37
C VAL A 121 8.37 9.26 40.45
N PRO A 122 7.63 9.17 39.34
CA PRO A 122 6.22 8.81 39.38
C PRO A 122 6.02 7.41 39.99
N GLU A 123 5.25 7.31 41.06
CA GLU A 123 4.94 6.04 41.73
C GLU A 123 3.64 5.41 41.24
N LYS A 124 2.73 6.22 40.67
CA LYS A 124 1.41 5.77 40.18
C LYS A 124 1.05 6.43 38.90
N ALA A 125 0.49 5.65 38.00
CA ALA A 125 -0.13 6.17 36.76
C ALA A 125 -1.46 6.87 37.11
N LEU A 126 -1.77 7.94 36.40
CA LEU A 126 -3.11 8.52 36.40
C LEU A 126 -4.12 7.51 35.80
N ALA A 127 -5.41 7.73 36.04
CA ALA A 127 -6.46 6.87 35.47
C ALA A 127 -6.32 6.78 33.95
N ALA A 128 -6.35 5.57 33.43
CA ALA A 128 -6.22 5.34 31.98
C ALA A 128 -7.31 6.05 31.14
N SER A 129 -8.44 6.37 31.79
CA SER A 129 -9.53 7.13 31.19
C SER A 129 -9.27 8.62 31.02
N MET A 130 -8.16 9.16 31.56
CA MET A 130 -7.83 10.58 31.39
C MET A 130 -7.35 10.94 29.99
N VAL A 131 -6.73 9.98 29.31
CA VAL A 131 -6.32 10.11 27.90
C VAL A 131 -6.83 8.87 27.18
N LEU A 132 -7.90 9.03 26.43
CA LEU A 132 -8.47 7.94 25.65
C LEU A 132 -7.72 7.78 24.33
N PRO A 133 -7.49 6.54 23.89
CA PRO A 133 -6.99 6.30 22.54
C PRO A 133 -8.01 6.78 21.51
N PHE A 134 -7.54 7.43 20.47
CA PHE A 134 -8.34 7.82 19.31
C PHE A 134 -7.80 7.18 18.07
N GLY A 135 -8.69 6.66 17.21
CA GLY A 135 -8.36 5.98 15.97
C GLY A 135 -9.04 4.60 15.89
N GLY A 136 -9.21 4.08 14.69
CA GLY A 136 -9.95 2.84 14.43
C GLY A 136 -9.13 1.71 13.83
N ASN A 137 -7.82 1.93 13.52
CA ASN A 137 -6.96 0.98 12.80
C ASN A 137 -7.62 0.43 11.52
N GLN A 138 -8.47 1.24 10.88
CA GLN A 138 -9.13 0.86 9.66
C GLN A 138 -8.17 1.02 8.48
N PRO A 139 -8.14 0.07 7.54
CA PRO A 139 -7.41 0.24 6.31
C PRO A 139 -7.99 1.42 5.51
N HIS A 140 -7.13 2.14 4.83
CA HIS A 140 -7.52 3.14 3.84
C HIS A 140 -7.14 2.65 2.45
N GLU A 141 -7.91 3.10 1.47
CA GLU A 141 -7.65 2.80 0.07
C GLU A 141 -6.36 3.50 -0.39
N ASN A 142 -5.46 2.71 -1.03
CA ASN A 142 -4.16 3.17 -1.53
C ASN A 142 -4.10 3.22 -3.06
N ARG A 143 -5.23 3.00 -3.73
CA ARG A 143 -5.33 3.06 -5.19
C ARG A 143 -5.47 4.49 -5.67
N MET A 144 -4.75 4.84 -6.75
CA MET A 144 -5.00 6.07 -7.47
C MET A 144 -6.32 6.00 -8.25
N PRO A 145 -6.93 7.12 -8.67
CA PRO A 145 -8.05 7.09 -9.61
C PRO A 145 -7.67 6.30 -10.87
N TYR A 146 -8.51 5.37 -11.29
CA TYR A 146 -8.22 4.46 -12.40
C TYR A 146 -9.43 4.30 -13.33
N LEU A 147 -9.13 3.91 -14.57
CA LEU A 147 -10.09 3.44 -15.55
C LEU A 147 -9.67 2.03 -15.97
N THR A 148 -10.57 1.08 -15.82
CA THR A 148 -10.30 -0.31 -16.19
C THR A 148 -10.39 -0.50 -17.71
N ILE A 149 -9.30 -1.01 -18.30
CA ILE A 149 -9.22 -1.47 -19.67
C ILE A 149 -8.53 -2.83 -19.69
N THR A 150 -8.82 -3.64 -20.71
CA THR A 150 -8.24 -4.98 -20.82
C THR A 150 -6.81 -4.90 -21.39
N TYR A 151 -5.87 -5.59 -20.73
CA TYR A 151 -4.57 -5.89 -21.31
C TYR A 151 -4.65 -7.23 -22.01
N ILE A 152 -4.15 -7.30 -23.25
CA ILE A 152 -4.12 -8.51 -24.06
C ILE A 152 -2.71 -8.76 -24.59
N ILE A 153 -2.34 -10.04 -24.73
CA ILE A 153 -1.08 -10.50 -25.29
C ILE A 153 -1.34 -11.30 -26.56
N ALA A 154 -0.53 -11.08 -27.61
CA ALA A 154 -0.61 -11.85 -28.82
C ALA A 154 -0.09 -13.28 -28.57
N ILE A 155 -0.81 -14.29 -29.07
CA ILE A 155 -0.43 -15.71 -28.99
C ILE A 155 -0.06 -16.27 -30.36
N ALA A 156 -0.22 -15.48 -31.42
CA ALA A 156 0.16 -15.80 -32.78
C ALA A 156 0.86 -14.61 -33.46
N GLY A 157 1.86 -14.86 -34.28
CA GLY A 157 2.62 -13.84 -34.97
C GLY A 157 4.01 -14.32 -35.40
N ILE A 158 4.81 -13.39 -35.90
CA ILE A 158 6.22 -13.65 -36.23
C ILE A 158 7.05 -13.50 -34.96
N TYR A 159 7.90 -14.51 -34.67
CA TYR A 159 8.81 -14.44 -33.52
C TYR A 159 9.75 -13.24 -33.63
N PRO A 160 9.82 -12.36 -32.62
CA PRO A 160 10.70 -11.20 -32.65
C PRO A 160 12.17 -11.64 -32.61
N SER A 161 12.98 -11.16 -33.55
CA SER A 161 14.43 -11.31 -33.48
C SER A 161 15.04 -10.22 -32.61
N PRO A 162 16.03 -10.55 -31.73
CA PRO A 162 16.78 -9.53 -31.05
C PRO A 162 17.51 -8.63 -32.05
N SER A 163 17.43 -7.32 -31.85
CA SER A 163 18.12 -6.29 -32.67
C SER A 163 19.57 -6.09 -32.19
#